data_766aa8cd31b39d5d13b7917c34cd2a8e
#
_entry.id   766aa8cd31b39d5d13b7917c34cd2a8e
#
_cell.length_a   1.000
_cell.length_b   1.000
_cell.length_c   1.000
_cell.angle_alpha   90.00
_cell.angle_beta   90.00
_cell.angle_gamma   90.00
#
_symmetry.space_group_name_H-M   'P 1'
#
loop_
_entity.id
_entity.type
_entity.pdbx_description
1 polymer ?
#
loop_
_entity_poly.entity_id
_entity_poly.type
_entity_poly.pdbx_seq_one_letter_code
_entity_poly.pdbx_strand_id
1 'polypeptide(L)'
;IMDNAIFRFPKPINEPVKAYAPGSSEKASLKKALAQISSEEWDIPLVIGGKEIRTGNTGKVVMPHDHHHVLATYHKAGEKEVQMAIDAAMKAHKEWSELPWVERASIMLRVAELLATKYRYILNASVMLGQSKNPFQAEIDAPCELIDFLRFSTFYASQVYADQPYSETGILNRMEYRALEGFVFSLTPFNFTSIASNLNMAPAMMGNVAVWKPSTTAIHSNYFLMKVFQEAGLPDGVVNFIPGQGSVIGKVITGSRDLAGFHFTGSTSTFNTLWRQIGENLGHYKSYPKIVGETGGKNFIFAHPSAPALDVATAIVRGAFEYQGQKCSAGSRAYIPASLWKEVKDYVGDMLKEIKMGDVQDFTNFVNAVIDEASFDNIMSYIDYAKQSPDAEVLFGGNGDKSVGYFVEPTVIQTTDPMFKSMVEEIFGPVITIYVYDDAKYEETLELCDRTSPYGLTGSIFARDRYAIDKAVNTLRYSAGNFYIND
;
A
#
# COMPACT_ATOMS: atom_id res chain seq x y z
N ILE A 1 5.14 -36.24 14.08
CA ILE A 1 6.49 -36.73 13.72
C ILE A 1 7.43 -35.60 14.14
N MET A 2 8.35 -35.90 15.07
CA MET A 2 9.43 -34.95 15.37
C MET A 2 10.42 -35.02 14.23
N ASP A 3 10.65 -33.87 13.58
CA ASP A 3 11.70 -33.74 12.57
C ASP A 3 13.05 -33.51 13.26
N ASN A 4 14.06 -34.30 12.90
CA ASN A 4 15.41 -34.15 13.45
C ASN A 4 16.27 -33.19 12.65
N ALA A 5 15.73 -32.58 11.60
CA ALA A 5 16.45 -31.64 10.76
C ALA A 5 16.47 -30.23 11.36
N ILE A 6 17.57 -29.54 11.19
CA ILE A 6 17.69 -28.11 11.47
C ILE A 6 17.61 -27.36 10.15
N PHE A 7 16.47 -26.68 9.94
CA PHE A 7 16.26 -25.93 8.71
C PHE A 7 17.01 -24.60 8.73
N ARG A 8 17.76 -24.35 7.65
CA ARG A 8 18.45 -23.07 7.42
C ARG A 8 17.99 -22.53 6.08
N PHE A 9 17.31 -21.40 6.12
CA PHE A 9 16.90 -20.71 4.89
C PHE A 9 18.06 -19.85 4.39
N PRO A 10 18.42 -19.92 3.09
CA PRO A 10 19.38 -18.98 2.52
C PRO A 10 18.79 -17.57 2.57
N LYS A 11 19.65 -16.56 2.73
CA LYS A 11 19.24 -15.16 2.63
C LYS A 11 18.66 -14.92 1.23
N PRO A 12 17.41 -14.48 1.10
CA PRO A 12 16.81 -14.23 -0.20
C PRO A 12 17.43 -13.01 -0.89
N ILE A 13 17.21 -12.92 -2.19
CA ILE A 13 17.51 -11.75 -3.01
C ILE A 13 16.19 -11.20 -3.55
N ASN A 14 16.17 -9.90 -3.84
CA ASN A 14 14.98 -9.25 -4.41
C ASN A 14 14.61 -9.85 -5.76
N GLU A 15 13.32 -9.97 -6.03
CA GLU A 15 12.80 -10.41 -7.31
C GLU A 15 13.17 -9.40 -8.41
N PRO A 16 13.75 -9.85 -9.53
CA PRO A 16 14.09 -8.96 -10.63
C PRO A 16 12.87 -8.27 -11.22
N VAL A 17 12.91 -6.94 -11.29
CA VAL A 17 11.89 -6.11 -11.91
C VAL A 17 11.98 -6.20 -13.43
N LYS A 18 10.89 -6.55 -14.11
CA LYS A 18 10.81 -6.61 -15.56
C LYS A 18 10.51 -5.25 -16.17
N ALA A 19 11.25 -4.89 -17.23
CA ALA A 19 11.15 -3.57 -17.83
C ALA A 19 10.01 -3.41 -18.85
N TYR A 20 9.44 -4.52 -19.33
CA TYR A 20 8.41 -4.50 -20.40
C TYR A 20 8.83 -3.69 -21.63
N ALA A 21 10.10 -3.78 -21.99
CA ALA A 21 10.70 -3.05 -23.11
C ALA A 21 10.03 -3.39 -24.45
N PRO A 22 10.03 -2.48 -25.42
CA PRO A 22 9.53 -2.75 -26.75
C PRO A 22 10.17 -4.02 -27.35
N GLY A 23 9.35 -4.94 -27.87
CA GLY A 23 9.81 -6.18 -28.48
C GLY A 23 10.16 -7.32 -27.52
N SER A 24 10.08 -7.10 -26.21
CA SER A 24 10.37 -8.14 -25.20
C SER A 24 9.24 -9.17 -25.09
N SER A 25 9.59 -10.39 -24.71
CA SER A 25 8.63 -11.49 -24.50
C SER A 25 7.71 -11.21 -23.32
N GLU A 26 8.22 -10.57 -22.28
CA GLU A 26 7.45 -10.16 -21.11
C GLU A 26 6.38 -9.11 -21.45
N LYS A 27 6.69 -8.15 -22.34
CA LYS A 27 5.71 -7.19 -22.84
C LYS A 27 4.61 -7.87 -23.65
N ALA A 28 4.97 -8.83 -24.52
CA ALA A 28 4.00 -9.60 -25.28
C ALA A 28 3.08 -10.42 -24.37
N SER A 29 3.64 -11.06 -23.34
CA SER A 29 2.91 -11.83 -22.33
C SER A 29 1.96 -10.96 -21.52
N LEU A 30 2.39 -9.79 -21.09
CA LEU A 30 1.54 -8.85 -20.36
C LEU A 30 0.40 -8.32 -21.24
N LYS A 31 0.67 -7.98 -22.50
CA LYS A 31 -0.38 -7.55 -23.46
C LYS A 31 -1.43 -8.64 -23.67
N LYS A 32 -1.00 -9.91 -23.75
CA LYS A 32 -1.93 -11.04 -23.85
C LYS A 32 -2.80 -11.17 -22.59
N ALA A 33 -2.21 -11.03 -21.41
CA ALA A 33 -2.94 -11.07 -20.14
C ALA A 33 -3.94 -9.90 -20.02
N LEU A 34 -3.56 -8.70 -20.43
CA LEU A 34 -4.44 -7.53 -20.46
C LEU A 34 -5.64 -7.77 -21.40
N ALA A 35 -5.42 -8.29 -22.61
CA ALA A 35 -6.49 -8.61 -23.53
C ALA A 35 -7.44 -9.69 -22.98
N GLN A 36 -6.90 -10.69 -22.30
CA GLN A 36 -7.71 -11.72 -21.64
C GLN A 36 -8.58 -11.11 -20.53
N ILE A 37 -7.99 -10.45 -19.55
CA ILE A 37 -8.71 -9.91 -18.38
C ILE A 37 -9.74 -8.86 -18.79
N SER A 38 -9.42 -8.00 -19.77
CA SER A 38 -10.37 -6.98 -20.25
C SER A 38 -11.57 -7.55 -21.02
N SER A 39 -11.46 -8.75 -21.56
CA SER A 39 -12.56 -9.43 -22.27
C SER A 39 -13.47 -10.27 -21.39
N GLU A 40 -13.13 -10.42 -20.10
CA GLU A 40 -13.86 -11.24 -19.14
C GLU A 40 -14.59 -10.33 -18.13
N GLU A 41 -15.81 -10.72 -17.74
CA GLU A 41 -16.49 -10.15 -16.58
C GLU A 41 -16.60 -11.26 -15.52
N TRP A 42 -15.95 -11.03 -14.37
CA TRP A 42 -15.91 -12.01 -13.28
C TRP A 42 -17.11 -11.88 -12.34
N ASP A 43 -17.60 -13.01 -11.85
CA ASP A 43 -18.52 -13.07 -10.71
C ASP A 43 -17.72 -13.46 -9.46
N ILE A 44 -17.44 -12.47 -8.60
CA ILE A 44 -16.55 -12.61 -7.45
C ILE A 44 -17.36 -12.90 -6.20
N PRO A 45 -17.27 -14.14 -5.65
CA PRO A 45 -17.91 -14.51 -4.39
C PRO A 45 -17.08 -14.05 -3.18
N LEU A 46 -17.68 -14.20 -1.99
CA LEU A 46 -16.90 -14.35 -0.76
C LEU A 46 -16.22 -15.71 -0.76
N VAL A 47 -15.06 -15.82 -0.09
CA VAL A 47 -14.42 -17.13 0.15
C VAL A 47 -14.30 -17.34 1.66
N ILE A 48 -15.11 -18.22 2.19
CA ILE A 48 -15.23 -18.49 3.63
C ILE A 48 -15.03 -19.98 3.88
N GLY A 49 -14.03 -20.35 4.67
CA GLY A 49 -13.72 -21.76 4.92
C GLY A 49 -13.45 -22.54 3.63
N GLY A 50 -12.78 -21.93 2.65
CA GLY A 50 -12.50 -22.52 1.33
C GLY A 50 -13.69 -22.55 0.37
N LYS A 51 -14.90 -22.15 0.80
CA LYS A 51 -16.13 -22.20 -0.01
C LYS A 51 -16.47 -20.83 -0.60
N GLU A 52 -16.89 -20.83 -1.84
CA GLU A 52 -17.44 -19.66 -2.52
C GLU A 52 -18.89 -19.41 -2.07
N ILE A 53 -19.17 -18.19 -1.61
CA ILE A 53 -20.50 -17.79 -1.13
C ILE A 53 -20.98 -16.58 -1.92
N ARG A 54 -22.15 -16.71 -2.52
CA ARG A 54 -22.84 -15.68 -3.31
C ARG A 54 -24.06 -15.19 -2.54
N THR A 55 -23.99 -13.95 -2.04
CA THR A 55 -25.04 -13.38 -1.20
C THR A 55 -26.21 -12.79 -2.00
N GLY A 56 -26.00 -12.48 -3.27
CA GLY A 56 -26.95 -11.74 -4.08
C GLY A 56 -26.93 -10.23 -3.85
N ASN A 57 -26.33 -9.75 -2.76
CA ASN A 57 -26.05 -8.32 -2.54
C ASN A 57 -24.75 -7.97 -3.24
N THR A 58 -24.81 -7.29 -4.38
CA THR A 58 -23.67 -7.13 -5.28
C THR A 58 -23.21 -5.68 -5.42
N GLY A 59 -22.01 -5.53 -5.95
CA GLY A 59 -21.42 -4.29 -6.45
C GLY A 59 -20.63 -4.57 -7.72
N LYS A 60 -20.19 -3.51 -8.39
CA LYS A 60 -19.39 -3.60 -9.62
C LYS A 60 -17.95 -3.18 -9.38
N VAL A 61 -17.03 -3.82 -10.07
CA VAL A 61 -15.64 -3.39 -10.24
C VAL A 61 -15.49 -2.87 -11.65
N VAL A 62 -15.08 -1.63 -11.79
CA VAL A 62 -14.87 -0.98 -13.09
C VAL A 62 -13.40 -0.61 -13.28
N MET A 63 -12.98 -0.36 -14.52
CA MET A 63 -11.67 0.24 -14.78
C MET A 63 -11.68 1.72 -14.37
N PRO A 64 -10.75 2.21 -13.55
CA PRO A 64 -10.73 3.63 -13.19
C PRO A 64 -10.50 4.57 -14.39
N HIS A 65 -9.77 4.11 -15.41
CA HIS A 65 -9.48 4.85 -16.65
C HIS A 65 -10.55 4.70 -17.75
N ASP A 66 -11.53 3.81 -17.55
CA ASP A 66 -12.76 3.69 -18.32
C ASP A 66 -13.87 3.10 -17.44
N HIS A 67 -14.52 3.94 -16.64
CA HIS A 67 -15.50 3.49 -15.66
C HIS A 67 -16.80 2.92 -16.27
N HIS A 68 -16.96 2.96 -17.59
CA HIS A 68 -18.03 2.26 -18.30
C HIS A 68 -17.72 0.78 -18.51
N HIS A 69 -16.43 0.39 -18.41
CA HIS A 69 -16.00 -0.98 -18.58
C HIS A 69 -16.04 -1.74 -17.24
N VAL A 70 -16.93 -2.72 -17.15
CA VAL A 70 -17.10 -3.57 -15.96
C VAL A 70 -16.14 -4.75 -16.05
N LEU A 71 -15.27 -4.92 -15.04
CA LEU A 71 -14.36 -6.07 -14.91
C LEU A 71 -14.97 -7.21 -14.10
N ALA A 72 -15.81 -6.88 -13.14
CA ALA A 72 -16.42 -7.87 -12.29
C ALA A 72 -17.70 -7.36 -11.61
N THR A 73 -18.57 -8.30 -11.29
CA THR A 73 -19.60 -8.17 -10.26
C THR A 73 -19.13 -8.91 -9.03
N TYR A 74 -19.21 -8.32 -7.84
CA TYR A 74 -18.78 -8.95 -6.59
C TYR A 74 -19.89 -9.00 -5.56
N HIS A 75 -19.90 -10.05 -4.73
CA HIS A 75 -20.83 -10.21 -3.64
C HIS A 75 -20.34 -9.53 -2.37
N LYS A 76 -21.25 -8.93 -1.60
CA LYS A 76 -20.98 -8.22 -0.36
C LYS A 76 -21.37 -9.06 0.84
N ALA A 77 -20.49 -9.12 1.84
CA ALA A 77 -20.78 -9.73 3.13
C ALA A 77 -21.75 -8.86 3.94
N GLY A 78 -22.77 -9.51 4.53
CA GLY A 78 -23.56 -8.97 5.62
C GLY A 78 -23.05 -9.45 6.97
N GLU A 79 -23.73 -9.09 8.06
CA GLU A 79 -23.34 -9.49 9.43
C GLU A 79 -23.24 -11.03 9.58
N LYS A 80 -24.15 -11.77 8.93
CA LYS A 80 -24.14 -13.24 8.93
C LYS A 80 -22.86 -13.82 8.31
N GLU A 81 -22.49 -13.34 7.15
CA GLU A 81 -21.31 -13.84 6.43
C GLU A 81 -20.00 -13.47 7.15
N VAL A 82 -19.97 -12.30 7.82
CA VAL A 82 -18.84 -11.93 8.68
C VAL A 82 -18.69 -12.91 9.84
N GLN A 83 -19.80 -13.26 10.51
CA GLN A 83 -19.77 -14.26 11.59
C GLN A 83 -19.34 -15.64 11.06
N MET A 84 -19.82 -16.05 9.88
CA MET A 84 -19.38 -17.29 9.25
C MET A 84 -17.87 -17.30 8.98
N ALA A 85 -17.28 -16.15 8.58
CA ALA A 85 -15.84 -16.04 8.35
C ALA A 85 -15.04 -16.15 9.66
N ILE A 86 -15.53 -15.53 10.73
CA ILE A 86 -14.95 -15.69 12.08
C ILE A 86 -14.98 -17.16 12.52
N ASP A 87 -16.12 -17.81 12.39
CA ASP A 87 -16.29 -19.22 12.78
C ASP A 87 -15.37 -20.15 11.95
N ALA A 88 -15.24 -19.90 10.65
CA ALA A 88 -14.33 -20.63 9.78
C ALA A 88 -12.86 -20.44 10.15
N ALA A 89 -12.47 -19.20 10.45
CA ALA A 89 -11.12 -18.87 10.93
C ALA A 89 -10.82 -19.59 12.24
N MET A 90 -11.72 -19.52 13.22
CA MET A 90 -11.55 -20.18 14.51
C MET A 90 -11.52 -21.71 14.41
N LYS A 91 -12.27 -22.27 13.47
CA LYS A 91 -12.21 -23.72 13.19
C LYS A 91 -10.85 -24.15 12.64
N ALA A 92 -10.26 -23.36 11.74
CA ALA A 92 -8.94 -23.65 11.17
C ALA A 92 -7.78 -23.36 12.14
N HIS A 93 -7.98 -22.52 13.14
CA HIS A 93 -6.95 -21.98 14.03
C HIS A 93 -6.07 -23.08 14.66
N LYS A 94 -6.68 -24.11 15.24
CA LYS A 94 -5.93 -25.14 15.97
C LYS A 94 -4.96 -25.90 15.05
N GLU A 95 -5.48 -26.48 13.98
CA GLU A 95 -4.68 -27.28 13.05
C GLU A 95 -3.57 -26.45 12.41
N TRP A 96 -3.88 -25.21 12.01
CA TRP A 96 -2.92 -24.30 11.39
C TRP A 96 -1.82 -23.85 12.36
N SER A 97 -2.17 -23.49 13.59
CA SER A 97 -1.22 -23.04 14.60
C SER A 97 -0.29 -24.15 15.08
N GLU A 98 -0.75 -25.41 15.07
CA GLU A 98 0.02 -26.60 15.45
C GLU A 98 0.85 -27.18 14.29
N LEU A 99 0.58 -26.75 13.03
CA LEU A 99 1.39 -27.16 11.87
C LEU A 99 2.84 -26.67 12.04
N PRO A 100 3.85 -27.53 11.82
CA PRO A 100 5.24 -27.10 11.90
C PRO A 100 5.50 -25.84 11.08
N TRP A 101 6.23 -24.87 11.64
CA TRP A 101 6.46 -23.58 11.00
C TRP A 101 7.11 -23.69 9.62
N VAL A 102 7.94 -24.71 9.40
CA VAL A 102 8.58 -24.99 8.10
C VAL A 102 7.56 -25.36 7.03
N GLU A 103 6.50 -26.06 7.38
CA GLU A 103 5.43 -26.42 6.45
C GLU A 103 4.62 -25.18 6.09
N ARG A 104 4.31 -24.32 7.06
CA ARG A 104 3.68 -23.02 6.79
C ARG A 104 4.55 -22.16 5.88
N ALA A 105 5.86 -22.06 6.18
CA ALA A 105 6.83 -21.35 5.36
C ALA A 105 6.89 -21.88 3.93
N SER A 106 6.81 -23.19 3.73
CA SER A 106 6.84 -23.79 2.39
C SER A 106 5.63 -23.40 1.54
N ILE A 107 4.47 -23.20 2.15
CA ILE A 107 3.29 -22.67 1.45
C ILE A 107 3.53 -21.22 1.01
N MET A 108 4.10 -20.37 1.87
CA MET A 108 4.46 -18.98 1.53
C MET A 108 5.43 -18.91 0.35
N LEU A 109 6.46 -19.75 0.36
CA LEU A 109 7.43 -19.83 -0.75
C LEU A 109 6.79 -20.34 -2.04
N ARG A 110 5.80 -21.24 -1.94
CA ARG A 110 5.04 -21.70 -3.12
C ARG A 110 4.17 -20.59 -3.70
N VAL A 111 3.55 -19.75 -2.87
CA VAL A 111 2.85 -18.55 -3.35
C VAL A 111 3.82 -17.63 -4.10
N ALA A 112 5.01 -17.40 -3.53
CA ALA A 112 6.04 -16.58 -4.18
C ALA A 112 6.44 -17.15 -5.55
N GLU A 113 6.65 -18.46 -5.65
CA GLU A 113 7.02 -19.12 -6.90
C GLU A 113 5.91 -19.04 -7.96
N LEU A 114 4.65 -19.27 -7.57
CA LEU A 114 3.51 -19.14 -8.48
C LEU A 114 3.38 -17.71 -9.02
N LEU A 115 3.63 -16.70 -8.19
CA LEU A 115 3.59 -15.30 -8.60
C LEU A 115 4.81 -14.92 -9.46
N ALA A 116 5.99 -15.46 -9.19
CA ALA A 116 7.19 -15.18 -9.98
C ALA A 116 7.12 -15.78 -11.39
N THR A 117 6.34 -16.85 -11.57
CA THR A 117 6.29 -17.65 -12.80
C THR A 117 4.91 -17.62 -13.46
N LYS A 118 4.01 -18.48 -13.02
CA LYS A 118 2.72 -18.77 -13.67
C LYS A 118 1.78 -17.56 -13.71
N TYR A 119 1.72 -16.79 -12.64
CA TYR A 119 0.67 -15.78 -12.44
C TYR A 119 1.15 -14.33 -12.52
N ARG A 120 2.42 -14.10 -12.83
CA ARG A 120 3.01 -12.76 -12.85
C ARG A 120 2.24 -11.78 -13.74
N TYR A 121 2.01 -12.17 -14.99
CA TYR A 121 1.37 -11.29 -15.96
C TYR A 121 -0.13 -11.13 -15.73
N ILE A 122 -0.80 -12.16 -15.25
CA ILE A 122 -2.22 -12.11 -14.89
C ILE A 122 -2.43 -11.18 -13.69
N LEU A 123 -1.58 -11.26 -12.66
CA LEU A 123 -1.65 -10.36 -11.53
C LEU A 123 -1.40 -8.91 -11.97
N ASN A 124 -0.36 -8.68 -12.78
CA ASN A 124 -0.08 -7.34 -13.31
C ASN A 124 -1.26 -6.78 -14.12
N ALA A 125 -1.83 -7.58 -15.02
CA ALA A 125 -2.98 -7.16 -15.82
C ALA A 125 -4.19 -6.82 -14.94
N SER A 126 -4.47 -7.62 -13.92
CA SER A 126 -5.55 -7.38 -12.96
C SER A 126 -5.36 -6.06 -12.21
N VAL A 127 -4.13 -5.77 -11.78
CA VAL A 127 -3.78 -4.53 -11.07
C VAL A 127 -3.83 -3.32 -12.03
N MET A 128 -3.29 -3.45 -13.24
CA MET A 128 -3.33 -2.39 -14.23
C MET A 128 -4.75 -1.98 -14.57
N LEU A 129 -5.61 -2.95 -14.88
CA LEU A 129 -6.99 -2.68 -15.28
C LEU A 129 -7.88 -2.25 -14.12
N GLY A 130 -7.78 -2.92 -12.98
CA GLY A 130 -8.66 -2.68 -11.83
C GLY A 130 -8.26 -1.51 -10.93
N GLN A 131 -6.97 -1.14 -10.91
CA GLN A 131 -6.43 -0.11 -10.03
C GLN A 131 -5.74 1.03 -10.80
N SER A 132 -5.74 0.98 -12.13
CA SER A 132 -5.17 2.01 -13.02
C SER A 132 -3.68 2.29 -12.78
N LYS A 133 -2.89 1.23 -12.65
CA LYS A 133 -1.42 1.30 -12.60
C LYS A 133 -0.82 1.09 -13.99
N ASN A 134 0.25 1.84 -14.30
CA ASN A 134 1.04 1.53 -15.48
C ASN A 134 1.84 0.22 -15.28
N PRO A 135 2.44 -0.36 -16.34
CA PRO A 135 3.15 -1.64 -16.22
C PRO A 135 4.26 -1.66 -15.18
N PHE A 136 5.00 -0.56 -15.04
CA PHE A 136 6.12 -0.44 -14.12
C PHE A 136 5.65 -0.42 -12.67
N GLN A 137 4.63 0.38 -12.37
CA GLN A 137 4.04 0.46 -11.02
C GLN A 137 3.35 -0.84 -10.63
N ALA A 138 2.65 -1.49 -11.56
CA ALA A 138 2.03 -2.79 -11.30
C ALA A 138 3.09 -3.86 -10.99
N GLU A 139 4.16 -3.93 -11.77
CA GLU A 139 5.25 -4.88 -11.60
C GLU A 139 5.94 -4.77 -10.24
N ILE A 140 6.26 -3.55 -9.82
CA ILE A 140 6.93 -3.31 -8.54
C ILE A 140 5.98 -3.55 -7.38
N ASP A 141 4.81 -2.92 -7.39
CA ASP A 141 3.91 -2.80 -6.25
C ASP A 141 2.99 -4.02 -6.08
N ALA A 142 3.01 -4.98 -6.99
CA ALA A 142 2.23 -6.21 -6.90
C ALA A 142 3.14 -7.44 -6.88
N PRO A 143 3.56 -8.06 -8.00
CA PRO A 143 4.30 -9.32 -7.91
C PRO A 143 5.66 -9.17 -7.24
N CYS A 144 6.50 -8.20 -7.62
CA CYS A 144 7.88 -8.13 -7.11
C CYS A 144 7.91 -7.93 -5.59
N GLU A 145 7.21 -6.93 -5.09
CA GLU A 145 7.19 -6.64 -3.66
C GLU A 145 6.53 -7.76 -2.86
N LEU A 146 5.45 -8.37 -3.36
CA LEU A 146 4.82 -9.50 -2.68
C LEU A 146 5.71 -10.74 -2.62
N ILE A 147 6.39 -11.07 -3.71
CA ILE A 147 7.37 -12.16 -3.76
C ILE A 147 8.47 -11.92 -2.73
N ASP A 148 8.97 -10.69 -2.66
CA ASP A 148 9.98 -10.29 -1.70
C ASP A 148 9.46 -10.38 -0.26
N PHE A 149 8.28 -9.88 0.03
CA PHE A 149 7.66 -10.06 1.36
C PHE A 149 7.59 -11.52 1.77
N LEU A 150 7.15 -12.40 0.90
CA LEU A 150 7.03 -13.83 1.23
C LEU A 150 8.38 -14.49 1.45
N ARG A 151 9.37 -14.21 0.61
CA ARG A 151 10.72 -14.78 0.71
C ARG A 151 11.48 -14.24 1.92
N PHE A 152 11.51 -12.91 2.09
CA PHE A 152 12.24 -12.28 3.20
C PHE A 152 11.57 -12.53 4.55
N SER A 153 10.23 -12.48 4.62
CA SER A 153 9.52 -12.79 5.87
C SER A 153 9.72 -14.24 6.31
N THR A 154 9.79 -15.19 5.37
CA THR A 154 10.12 -16.59 5.68
C THR A 154 11.53 -16.71 6.26
N PHE A 155 12.50 -16.00 5.69
CA PHE A 155 13.87 -15.94 6.20
C PHE A 155 13.91 -15.32 7.61
N TYR A 156 13.24 -14.17 7.82
CA TYR A 156 13.20 -13.53 9.13
C TYR A 156 12.43 -14.35 10.17
N ALA A 157 11.37 -15.04 9.80
CA ALA A 157 10.67 -15.96 10.70
C ALA A 157 11.60 -17.06 11.20
N SER A 158 12.49 -17.61 10.35
CA SER A 158 13.49 -18.58 10.77
C SER A 158 14.43 -18.05 11.84
N GLN A 159 14.78 -16.76 11.77
CA GLN A 159 15.62 -16.10 12.78
C GLN A 159 14.85 -15.87 14.08
N VAL A 160 13.59 -15.46 14.01
CA VAL A 160 12.72 -15.32 15.19
C VAL A 160 12.60 -16.65 15.92
N TYR A 161 12.32 -17.75 15.22
CA TYR A 161 12.23 -19.08 15.84
C TYR A 161 13.55 -19.58 16.42
N ALA A 162 14.68 -19.14 15.88
CA ALA A 162 16.02 -19.48 16.38
C ALA A 162 16.42 -18.69 17.64
N ASP A 163 15.76 -17.58 17.94
CA ASP A 163 16.05 -16.77 19.12
C ASP A 163 15.50 -17.46 20.37
N GLN A 164 16.42 -18.04 21.17
CA GLN A 164 16.10 -18.84 22.33
C GLN A 164 16.80 -18.30 23.59
N PRO A 165 16.18 -18.42 24.77
CA PRO A 165 16.78 -17.95 26.02
C PRO A 165 18.03 -18.75 26.40
N TYR A 166 18.87 -18.14 27.21
CA TYR A 166 20.03 -18.80 27.77
C TYR A 166 19.65 -19.98 28.68
N SER A 167 20.37 -21.09 28.54
CA SER A 167 20.22 -22.28 29.39
C SER A 167 21.50 -22.53 30.19
N GLU A 168 21.35 -22.70 31.48
CA GLU A 168 22.45 -23.04 32.38
C GLU A 168 22.66 -24.56 32.51
N THR A 169 23.75 -24.95 33.12
CA THR A 169 24.04 -26.36 33.38
C THR A 169 22.91 -27.00 34.20
N GLY A 170 22.30 -28.04 33.65
CA GLY A 170 21.19 -28.76 34.29
C GLY A 170 19.80 -28.13 34.10
N ILE A 171 19.70 -26.97 33.42
CA ILE A 171 18.45 -26.29 33.12
C ILE A 171 18.33 -26.04 31.64
N LEU A 172 17.21 -26.50 31.02
CA LEU A 172 16.86 -26.17 29.64
C LEU A 172 15.74 -25.13 29.62
N ASN A 173 16.07 -23.91 29.22
CA ASN A 173 15.09 -22.86 28.95
C ASN A 173 14.76 -22.84 27.46
N ARG A 174 13.50 -22.73 27.11
CA ARG A 174 13.08 -22.53 25.71
C ARG A 174 11.89 -21.60 25.63
N MET A 175 11.80 -20.89 24.52
CA MET A 175 10.67 -20.05 24.16
C MET A 175 9.80 -20.78 23.11
N GLU A 176 8.50 -20.77 23.34
CA GLU A 176 7.52 -21.26 22.40
C GLU A 176 6.80 -20.10 21.76
N TYR A 177 6.92 -19.96 20.44
CA TYR A 177 6.27 -18.88 19.66
C TYR A 177 4.87 -19.32 19.26
N ARG A 178 3.88 -19.03 20.09
CA ARG A 178 2.49 -19.39 19.85
C ARG A 178 1.79 -18.38 18.94
N ALA A 179 0.85 -18.85 18.11
CA ALA A 179 -0.12 -17.99 17.46
C ALA A 179 -0.98 -17.23 18.49
N LEU A 180 -1.57 -16.12 18.09
CA LEU A 180 -2.52 -15.38 18.93
C LEU A 180 -3.76 -16.25 19.21
N GLU A 181 -4.37 -16.08 20.38
CA GLU A 181 -5.56 -16.82 20.78
C GLU A 181 -6.82 -16.17 20.20
N GLY A 182 -7.02 -16.32 18.90
CA GLY A 182 -8.12 -15.73 18.15
C GLY A 182 -7.75 -15.50 16.68
N PHE A 183 -8.50 -14.66 15.98
CA PHE A 183 -8.25 -14.32 14.60
C PHE A 183 -7.65 -12.91 14.44
N VAL A 184 -6.95 -12.70 13.34
CA VAL A 184 -6.47 -11.39 12.90
C VAL A 184 -7.47 -10.82 11.90
N PHE A 185 -7.93 -9.60 12.13
CA PHE A 185 -8.67 -8.83 11.14
C PHE A 185 -7.71 -8.06 10.24
N SER A 186 -7.68 -8.40 8.96
CA SER A 186 -6.86 -7.73 7.96
C SER A 186 -7.74 -6.80 7.11
N LEU A 187 -7.54 -5.50 7.27
CA LEU A 187 -8.20 -4.46 6.50
C LEU A 187 -7.17 -3.81 5.57
N THR A 188 -7.32 -4.01 4.26
CA THR A 188 -6.25 -3.79 3.30
C THR A 188 -6.53 -2.66 2.32
N PRO A 189 -5.47 -1.96 1.83
CA PRO A 189 -5.59 -0.82 0.96
C PRO A 189 -5.83 -1.21 -0.50
N PHE A 190 -6.11 -0.21 -1.36
CA PHE A 190 -6.24 -0.44 -2.80
C PHE A 190 -4.93 -0.25 -3.58
N ASN A 191 -4.02 0.56 -3.07
CA ASN A 191 -2.89 1.07 -3.84
C ASN A 191 -1.73 0.08 -3.99
N PHE A 192 -1.58 -0.87 -3.06
CA PHE A 192 -0.54 -1.90 -3.09
C PHE A 192 -1.15 -3.29 -2.90
N THR A 193 -1.21 -4.05 -3.98
CA THR A 193 -1.69 -5.44 -3.94
C THR A 193 -0.77 -6.35 -3.13
N SER A 194 0.54 -6.05 -3.11
CA SER A 194 1.52 -6.68 -2.23
C SER A 194 1.16 -6.52 -0.74
N ILE A 195 0.81 -5.30 -0.31
CA ILE A 195 0.39 -5.02 1.07
C ILE A 195 -0.93 -5.73 1.39
N ALA A 196 -1.89 -5.70 0.46
CA ALA A 196 -3.17 -6.40 0.64
C ALA A 196 -2.99 -7.90 0.90
N SER A 197 -2.02 -8.53 0.26
CA SER A 197 -1.62 -9.91 0.55
C SER A 197 -0.86 -10.04 1.86
N ASN A 198 0.16 -9.21 2.08
CA ASN A 198 1.07 -9.33 3.22
C ASN A 198 0.36 -9.16 4.57
N LEU A 199 -0.67 -8.31 4.66
CA LEU A 199 -1.45 -8.14 5.89
C LEU A 199 -2.14 -9.43 6.35
N ASN A 200 -2.39 -10.37 5.42
CA ASN A 200 -2.91 -11.71 5.71
C ASN A 200 -1.79 -12.74 5.90
N MET A 201 -0.81 -12.72 4.98
CA MET A 201 0.18 -13.80 4.89
C MET A 201 1.25 -13.71 5.98
N ALA A 202 1.65 -12.52 6.41
CA ALA A 202 2.61 -12.36 7.49
C ALA A 202 2.10 -12.94 8.82
N PRO A 203 0.90 -12.60 9.32
CA PRO A 203 0.37 -13.28 10.49
C PRO A 203 0.08 -14.77 10.25
N ALA A 204 -0.38 -15.16 9.07
CA ALA A 204 -0.63 -16.56 8.74
C ALA A 204 0.64 -17.42 8.82
N MET A 205 1.77 -16.91 8.33
CA MET A 205 3.07 -17.59 8.42
C MET A 205 3.44 -17.91 9.89
N MET A 206 3.10 -17.03 10.82
CA MET A 206 3.34 -17.23 12.26
C MET A 206 2.26 -18.05 12.97
N GLY A 207 1.39 -18.71 12.19
CA GLY A 207 0.37 -19.64 12.70
C GLY A 207 -0.99 -19.01 12.99
N ASN A 208 -1.19 -17.73 12.65
CA ASN A 208 -2.47 -17.06 12.84
C ASN A 208 -3.45 -17.32 11.69
N VAL A 209 -4.72 -17.09 11.95
CA VAL A 209 -5.79 -17.13 10.95
C VAL A 209 -6.33 -15.73 10.73
N ALA A 210 -6.82 -15.46 9.52
CA ALA A 210 -7.22 -14.11 9.13
C ALA A 210 -8.65 -14.04 8.57
N VAL A 211 -9.34 -12.96 8.91
CA VAL A 211 -10.53 -12.49 8.23
C VAL A 211 -10.15 -11.25 7.45
N TRP A 212 -10.23 -11.33 6.12
CA TRP A 212 -9.72 -10.34 5.19
C TRP A 212 -10.85 -9.53 4.56
N LYS A 213 -10.87 -8.23 4.88
CA LYS A 213 -11.70 -7.26 4.15
C LYS A 213 -10.83 -6.51 3.15
N PRO A 214 -10.94 -6.80 1.84
CA PRO A 214 -10.25 -6.05 0.81
C PRO A 214 -10.82 -4.65 0.64
N SER A 215 -10.02 -3.73 0.08
CA SER A 215 -10.57 -2.48 -0.42
C SER A 215 -11.56 -2.74 -1.55
N THR A 216 -12.67 -2.01 -1.57
CA THR A 216 -13.71 -2.15 -2.60
C THR A 216 -13.17 -1.94 -4.02
N THR A 217 -12.20 -1.06 -4.18
CA THR A 217 -11.60 -0.70 -5.46
C THR A 217 -10.43 -1.62 -5.88
N ALA A 218 -10.07 -2.61 -5.06
CA ALA A 218 -9.02 -3.59 -5.35
C ALA A 218 -9.53 -5.05 -5.33
N ILE A 219 -10.83 -5.26 -5.31
CA ILE A 219 -11.44 -6.60 -5.15
C ILE A 219 -10.98 -7.55 -6.25
N HIS A 220 -10.85 -7.11 -7.49
CA HIS A 220 -10.48 -7.94 -8.63
C HIS A 220 -9.10 -8.61 -8.44
N SER A 221 -8.06 -7.83 -8.18
CA SER A 221 -6.70 -8.35 -7.96
C SER A 221 -6.60 -9.14 -6.65
N ASN A 222 -7.32 -8.73 -5.61
CA ASN A 222 -7.29 -9.39 -4.30
C ASN A 222 -7.99 -10.75 -4.34
N TYR A 223 -9.09 -10.89 -5.08
CA TYR A 223 -9.72 -12.18 -5.30
C TYR A 223 -8.80 -13.14 -6.09
N PHE A 224 -8.10 -12.62 -7.09
CA PHE A 224 -7.11 -13.40 -7.82
C PHE A 224 -6.01 -13.93 -6.88
N LEU A 225 -5.51 -13.10 -5.96
CA LEU A 225 -4.57 -13.56 -4.93
C LEU A 225 -5.13 -14.68 -4.06
N MET A 226 -6.41 -14.58 -3.66
CA MET A 226 -7.05 -15.66 -2.90
C MET A 226 -7.02 -16.98 -3.66
N LYS A 227 -7.22 -16.98 -4.97
CA LYS A 227 -7.09 -18.18 -5.82
C LYS A 227 -5.65 -18.72 -5.84
N VAL A 228 -4.66 -17.84 -5.90
CA VAL A 228 -3.24 -18.24 -5.84
C VAL A 228 -2.91 -18.87 -4.48
N PHE A 229 -3.43 -18.34 -3.37
CA PHE A 229 -3.25 -18.94 -2.04
C PHE A 229 -3.83 -20.34 -1.96
N GLN A 230 -5.04 -20.55 -2.49
CA GLN A 230 -5.67 -21.87 -2.54
C GLN A 230 -4.85 -22.85 -3.40
N GLU A 231 -4.36 -22.45 -4.57
CA GLU A 231 -3.52 -23.28 -5.43
C GLU A 231 -2.18 -23.63 -4.77
N ALA A 232 -1.61 -22.70 -4.00
CA ALA A 232 -0.38 -22.95 -3.25
C ALA A 232 -0.57 -23.94 -2.08
N GLY A 233 -1.81 -24.28 -1.74
CA GLY A 233 -2.14 -25.24 -0.67
C GLY A 233 -2.36 -24.58 0.68
N LEU A 234 -2.72 -23.30 0.73
CA LEU A 234 -3.18 -22.67 1.97
C LEU A 234 -4.47 -23.37 2.44
N PRO A 235 -4.51 -23.91 3.67
CA PRO A 235 -5.68 -24.65 4.14
C PRO A 235 -6.93 -23.77 4.23
N ASP A 236 -8.09 -24.41 4.03
CA ASP A 236 -9.39 -23.76 4.11
C ASP A 236 -9.62 -23.09 5.47
N GLY A 237 -10.04 -21.83 5.46
CA GLY A 237 -10.34 -21.08 6.67
C GLY A 237 -9.13 -20.33 7.28
N VAL A 238 -7.90 -20.58 6.84
CA VAL A 238 -6.72 -19.82 7.31
C VAL A 238 -6.82 -18.36 6.90
N VAL A 239 -7.26 -18.06 5.67
CA VAL A 239 -7.62 -16.73 5.20
C VAL A 239 -9.04 -16.79 4.66
N ASN A 240 -9.90 -15.89 5.12
CA ASN A 240 -11.29 -15.79 4.69
C ASN A 240 -11.51 -14.42 4.03
N PHE A 241 -11.94 -14.40 2.77
CA PHE A 241 -12.09 -13.24 1.93
C PHE A 241 -13.53 -12.72 1.94
N ILE A 242 -13.76 -11.53 2.52
CA ILE A 242 -15.10 -10.96 2.73
C ILE A 242 -15.21 -9.54 2.22
N PRO A 243 -15.34 -9.31 0.90
CA PRO A 243 -15.70 -8.01 0.37
C PRO A 243 -17.00 -7.49 1.00
N GLY A 244 -17.12 -6.18 1.19
CA GLY A 244 -18.35 -5.62 1.74
C GLY A 244 -18.17 -4.23 2.34
N GLN A 245 -19.23 -3.74 2.95
CA GLN A 245 -19.27 -2.42 3.55
C GLN A 245 -18.49 -2.38 4.87
N GLY A 246 -17.54 -1.46 4.98
CA GLY A 246 -16.63 -1.36 6.14
C GLY A 246 -17.35 -1.19 7.48
N SER A 247 -18.43 -0.40 7.55
CA SER A 247 -19.21 -0.20 8.78
C SER A 247 -19.90 -1.47 9.27
N VAL A 248 -20.42 -2.29 8.34
CA VAL A 248 -21.09 -3.56 8.69
C VAL A 248 -20.07 -4.57 9.19
N ILE A 249 -18.97 -4.74 8.45
CA ILE A 249 -17.91 -5.70 8.78
C ILE A 249 -17.21 -5.28 10.08
N GLY A 250 -16.81 -4.00 10.19
CA GLY A 250 -16.12 -3.48 11.36
C GLY A 250 -16.90 -3.66 12.66
N LYS A 251 -18.20 -3.45 12.64
CA LYS A 251 -19.10 -3.64 13.80
C LYS A 251 -19.06 -5.08 14.32
N VAL A 252 -19.18 -6.07 13.44
CA VAL A 252 -19.19 -7.50 13.84
C VAL A 252 -17.81 -7.91 14.34
N ILE A 253 -16.74 -7.50 13.62
CA ILE A 253 -15.35 -7.83 13.95
C ILE A 253 -14.97 -7.27 15.33
N THR A 254 -15.18 -5.96 15.56
CA THR A 254 -14.80 -5.32 16.83
C THR A 254 -15.66 -5.78 18.00
N GLY A 255 -16.86 -6.29 17.75
CA GLY A 255 -17.73 -6.92 18.73
C GLY A 255 -17.40 -8.41 19.02
N SER A 256 -16.52 -9.03 18.26
CA SER A 256 -16.19 -10.45 18.47
C SER A 256 -15.21 -10.64 19.62
N ARG A 257 -15.54 -11.54 20.54
CA ARG A 257 -14.67 -11.95 21.64
C ARG A 257 -13.35 -12.55 21.19
N ASP A 258 -13.32 -13.15 19.99
CA ASP A 258 -12.18 -13.86 19.44
C ASP A 258 -11.24 -12.95 18.61
N LEU A 259 -11.48 -11.63 18.55
CA LEU A 259 -10.57 -10.70 17.90
C LEU A 259 -9.25 -10.65 18.68
N ALA A 260 -8.16 -11.13 18.08
CA ALA A 260 -6.83 -11.18 18.69
C ALA A 260 -5.82 -10.25 18.03
N GLY A 261 -6.08 -9.82 16.79
CA GLY A 261 -5.22 -8.88 16.07
C GLY A 261 -6.01 -8.01 15.10
N PHE A 262 -5.54 -6.79 14.93
CA PHE A 262 -6.03 -5.85 13.91
C PHE A 262 -4.84 -5.37 13.09
N HIS A 263 -4.77 -5.80 11.82
CA HIS A 263 -3.70 -5.49 10.90
C HIS A 263 -4.25 -4.63 9.76
N PHE A 264 -3.79 -3.38 9.70
CA PHE A 264 -4.44 -2.33 8.93
C PHE A 264 -3.45 -1.56 8.06
N THR A 265 -3.86 -1.27 6.84
CA THR A 265 -3.29 -0.20 6.03
C THR A 265 -4.43 0.56 5.34
N GLY A 266 -4.48 1.87 5.52
CA GLY A 266 -5.53 2.73 4.95
C GLY A 266 -5.56 4.12 5.56
N SER A 267 -6.73 4.77 5.56
CA SER A 267 -6.86 6.13 6.06
C SER A 267 -6.71 6.23 7.59
N THR A 268 -6.05 7.28 8.05
CA THR A 268 -5.87 7.56 9.49
C THR A 268 -7.20 7.66 10.24
N SER A 269 -8.22 8.24 9.62
CA SER A 269 -9.54 8.38 10.25
C SER A 269 -10.22 7.04 10.50
N THR A 270 -10.14 6.11 9.55
CA THR A 270 -10.66 4.75 9.70
C THR A 270 -9.90 4.00 10.79
N PHE A 271 -8.58 4.08 10.81
CA PHE A 271 -7.74 3.45 11.82
C PHE A 271 -8.09 3.94 13.24
N ASN A 272 -8.16 5.26 13.43
CA ASN A 272 -8.52 5.87 14.70
C ASN A 272 -9.93 5.45 15.18
N THR A 273 -10.87 5.32 14.25
CA THR A 273 -12.25 4.87 14.57
C THR A 273 -12.25 3.43 15.08
N LEU A 274 -11.58 2.53 14.36
CA LEU A 274 -11.52 1.12 14.75
C LEU A 274 -10.70 0.91 16.04
N TRP A 275 -9.61 1.64 16.21
CA TRP A 275 -8.85 1.60 17.47
C TRP A 275 -9.69 2.02 18.66
N ARG A 276 -10.47 3.10 18.53
CA ARG A 276 -11.41 3.53 19.59
C ARG A 276 -12.43 2.46 19.90
N GLN A 277 -13.05 1.86 18.88
CA GLN A 277 -14.01 0.77 19.07
C GLN A 277 -13.39 -0.43 19.79
N ILE A 278 -12.17 -0.81 19.45
CA ILE A 278 -11.43 -1.88 20.14
C ILE A 278 -11.17 -1.47 21.59
N GLY A 279 -10.75 -0.23 21.83
CA GLY A 279 -10.50 0.29 23.19
C GLY A 279 -11.76 0.29 24.08
N GLU A 280 -12.91 0.59 23.51
CA GLU A 280 -14.20 0.57 24.22
C GLU A 280 -14.65 -0.85 24.60
N ASN A 281 -14.17 -1.87 23.89
CA ASN A 281 -14.54 -3.28 24.07
C ASN A 281 -13.50 -4.13 24.82
N LEU A 282 -12.46 -3.53 25.43
CA LEU A 282 -11.33 -4.26 26.04
C LEU A 282 -11.73 -5.39 26.98
N GLY A 283 -12.75 -5.16 27.82
CA GLY A 283 -13.24 -6.18 28.77
C GLY A 283 -13.96 -7.36 28.14
N HIS A 284 -14.29 -7.30 26.86
CA HIS A 284 -15.01 -8.35 26.14
C HIS A 284 -14.08 -9.40 25.49
N TYR A 285 -12.87 -9.00 25.09
CA TYR A 285 -11.95 -9.86 24.36
C TYR A 285 -11.31 -10.93 25.24
N LYS A 286 -10.98 -12.10 24.69
CA LYS A 286 -10.22 -13.17 25.37
C LYS A 286 -8.82 -12.69 25.77
N SER A 287 -8.18 -11.91 24.90
CA SER A 287 -6.89 -11.26 25.14
C SER A 287 -6.90 -9.90 24.47
N TYR A 288 -6.02 -9.00 24.91
CA TYR A 288 -5.91 -7.69 24.27
C TYR A 288 -5.49 -7.81 22.82
N PRO A 289 -6.32 -7.37 21.86
CA PRO A 289 -5.97 -7.42 20.45
C PRO A 289 -4.66 -6.67 20.14
N LYS A 290 -3.79 -7.28 19.35
CA LYS A 290 -2.59 -6.61 18.85
C LYS A 290 -2.99 -5.70 17.70
N ILE A 291 -2.64 -4.43 17.79
CA ILE A 291 -2.96 -3.43 16.77
C ILE A 291 -1.69 -3.05 16.03
N VAL A 292 -1.69 -3.28 14.71
CA VAL A 292 -0.62 -2.89 13.80
C VAL A 292 -1.23 -2.10 12.67
N GLY A 293 -0.86 -0.84 12.53
CA GLY A 293 -1.44 0.07 11.56
C GLY A 293 -0.40 0.85 10.79
N GLU A 294 -0.61 0.91 9.48
CA GLU A 294 0.02 1.81 8.54
C GLU A 294 -1.04 2.77 8.03
N THR A 295 -0.84 4.07 8.19
CA THR A 295 -1.85 5.07 7.90
C THR A 295 -1.37 6.07 6.84
N GLY A 296 -1.93 7.28 6.82
CA GLY A 296 -1.60 8.30 5.84
C GLY A 296 -0.20 8.90 5.97
N GLY A 297 0.16 9.72 5.01
CA GLY A 297 1.40 10.46 4.94
C GLY A 297 1.21 11.87 4.40
N LYS A 298 2.14 12.77 4.73
CA LYS A 298 2.31 14.10 4.12
C LYS A 298 3.80 14.34 3.90
N ASN A 299 4.35 13.55 3.02
CA ASN A 299 5.79 13.39 2.87
C ASN A 299 6.42 14.61 2.23
N PHE A 300 7.63 14.93 2.65
CA PHE A 300 8.33 16.13 2.22
C PHE A 300 9.53 15.82 1.32
N ILE A 301 9.78 16.75 0.38
CA ILE A 301 11.02 16.88 -0.35
C ILE A 301 11.62 18.20 0.10
N PHE A 302 12.82 18.17 0.68
CA PHE A 302 13.47 19.37 1.24
C PHE A 302 14.83 19.58 0.56
N ALA A 303 14.99 20.68 -0.14
CA ALA A 303 16.24 21.04 -0.81
C ALA A 303 17.01 22.11 -0.04
N HIS A 304 18.31 21.87 0.18
CA HIS A 304 19.28 22.88 0.60
C HIS A 304 19.83 23.64 -0.62
N PRO A 305 20.32 24.89 -0.50
CA PRO A 305 20.92 25.64 -1.62
C PRO A 305 22.05 24.91 -2.36
N SER A 306 22.72 23.95 -1.73
CA SER A 306 23.76 23.12 -2.37
C SER A 306 23.24 21.96 -3.22
N ALA A 307 21.93 21.73 -3.25
CA ALA A 307 21.33 20.63 -3.99
C ALA A 307 21.42 20.84 -5.51
N PRO A 308 21.59 19.78 -6.32
CA PRO A 308 21.43 19.89 -7.76
C PRO A 308 19.97 20.10 -8.14
N ALA A 309 19.69 21.16 -8.89
CA ALA A 309 18.29 21.51 -9.24
C ALA A 309 17.58 20.41 -10.05
N LEU A 310 18.30 19.74 -10.95
CA LEU A 310 17.75 18.65 -11.77
C LEU A 310 17.34 17.43 -10.90
N ASP A 311 18.14 17.08 -9.89
CA ASP A 311 17.83 15.96 -8.99
C ASP A 311 16.57 16.26 -8.18
N VAL A 312 16.45 17.49 -7.66
CA VAL A 312 15.27 17.98 -6.93
C VAL A 312 14.03 17.97 -7.83
N ALA A 313 14.14 18.47 -9.07
CA ALA A 313 13.02 18.46 -10.03
C ALA A 313 12.57 17.02 -10.37
N THR A 314 13.53 16.11 -10.56
CA THR A 314 13.24 14.70 -10.82
C THR A 314 12.52 14.06 -9.62
N ALA A 315 12.97 14.32 -8.41
CA ALA A 315 12.34 13.85 -7.18
C ALA A 315 10.89 14.39 -7.03
N ILE A 316 10.67 15.67 -7.36
CA ILE A 316 9.33 16.28 -7.36
C ILE A 316 8.42 15.52 -8.33
N VAL A 317 8.82 15.37 -9.58
CA VAL A 317 7.96 14.77 -10.62
C VAL A 317 7.69 13.29 -10.34
N ARG A 318 8.73 12.52 -10.04
CA ARG A 318 8.56 11.10 -9.75
C ARG A 318 7.87 10.85 -8.41
N GLY A 319 8.32 11.53 -7.37
CA GLY A 319 7.79 11.36 -6.02
C GLY A 319 6.32 11.75 -5.87
N ALA A 320 5.88 12.78 -6.61
CA ALA A 320 4.51 13.28 -6.52
C ALA A 320 3.54 12.62 -7.51
N PHE A 321 4.00 12.15 -8.68
CA PHE A 321 3.10 11.80 -9.78
C PHE A 321 3.12 10.33 -10.17
N GLU A 322 4.11 9.54 -9.73
CA GLU A 322 4.04 8.08 -9.90
C GLU A 322 2.76 7.55 -9.27
N TYR A 323 2.06 6.69 -10.00
CA TYR A 323 0.75 6.18 -9.62
C TYR A 323 -0.21 7.29 -9.16
N GLN A 324 -0.19 8.42 -9.85
CA GLN A 324 -1.10 9.54 -9.59
C GLN A 324 -1.03 10.04 -8.13
N GLY A 325 0.15 9.93 -7.48
CA GLY A 325 0.33 10.33 -6.07
C GLY A 325 -0.47 9.50 -5.06
N GLN A 326 -1.01 8.35 -5.46
CA GLN A 326 -1.82 7.48 -4.60
C GLN A 326 -0.97 6.49 -3.80
N LYS A 327 0.08 7.00 -3.19
CA LYS A 327 0.97 6.26 -2.30
C LYS A 327 1.04 6.97 -0.95
N CYS A 328 1.00 6.21 0.14
CA CYS A 328 1.21 6.75 1.48
C CYS A 328 2.58 7.45 1.60
N SER A 329 3.54 7.03 0.78
CA SER A 329 4.91 7.55 0.68
C SER A 329 5.12 8.60 -0.42
N ALA A 330 4.10 9.00 -1.20
CA ALA A 330 4.26 9.98 -2.26
C ALA A 330 4.71 11.34 -1.70
N GLY A 331 5.62 12.02 -2.41
CA GLY A 331 6.00 13.40 -2.11
C GLY A 331 4.84 14.33 -2.40
N SER A 332 4.34 15.04 -1.39
CA SER A 332 3.15 15.90 -1.55
C SER A 332 3.34 17.34 -1.09
N ARG A 333 4.48 17.64 -0.49
CA ARG A 333 4.95 18.98 -0.17
C ARG A 333 6.45 19.10 -0.41
N ALA A 334 6.91 20.26 -0.84
CA ALA A 334 8.33 20.50 -1.05
C ALA A 334 8.76 21.87 -0.52
N TYR A 335 9.96 21.92 0.04
CA TYR A 335 10.62 23.14 0.54
C TYR A 335 11.84 23.39 -0.33
N ILE A 336 11.81 24.48 -1.10
CA ILE A 336 12.83 24.79 -2.10
C ILE A 336 13.45 26.16 -1.80
N PRO A 337 14.80 26.28 -1.72
CA PRO A 337 15.42 27.58 -1.48
C PRO A 337 15.23 28.50 -2.68
N ALA A 338 15.09 29.80 -2.42
CA ALA A 338 14.81 30.82 -3.43
C ALA A 338 15.86 30.82 -4.55
N SER A 339 17.13 30.56 -4.23
CA SER A 339 18.22 30.50 -5.21
C SER A 339 18.10 29.39 -6.23
N LEU A 340 17.45 28.26 -5.88
CA LEU A 340 17.26 27.12 -6.77
C LEU A 340 15.89 27.10 -7.47
N TRP A 341 14.91 27.84 -6.94
CA TRP A 341 13.53 27.65 -7.36
C TRP A 341 13.29 27.87 -8.84
N LYS A 342 13.92 28.92 -9.42
CA LYS A 342 13.73 29.18 -10.85
C LYS A 342 14.15 27.99 -11.71
N GLU A 343 15.34 27.45 -11.46
CA GLU A 343 15.89 26.33 -12.24
C GLU A 343 15.08 25.04 -12.01
N VAL A 344 14.72 24.74 -10.75
CA VAL A 344 13.85 23.58 -10.41
C VAL A 344 12.50 23.70 -11.11
N LYS A 345 11.87 24.87 -11.09
CA LYS A 345 10.58 25.12 -11.74
C LYS A 345 10.66 24.89 -13.26
N ASP A 346 11.72 25.39 -13.90
CA ASP A 346 11.93 25.23 -15.32
C ASP A 346 12.06 23.73 -15.68
N TYR A 347 12.88 22.95 -14.95
CA TYR A 347 13.01 21.50 -15.17
C TYR A 347 11.70 20.74 -14.92
N VAL A 348 10.96 21.05 -13.86
CA VAL A 348 9.66 20.45 -13.58
C VAL A 348 8.70 20.72 -14.74
N GLY A 349 8.64 21.97 -15.24
CA GLY A 349 7.79 22.34 -16.36
C GLY A 349 8.15 21.59 -17.64
N ASP A 350 9.42 21.40 -17.92
CA ASP A 350 9.87 20.65 -19.10
C ASP A 350 9.54 19.16 -19.00
N MET A 351 9.76 18.54 -17.84
CA MET A 351 9.37 17.13 -17.60
C MET A 351 7.86 16.93 -17.73
N LEU A 352 7.05 17.86 -17.20
CA LEU A 352 5.59 17.76 -17.30
C LEU A 352 5.05 17.85 -18.72
N LYS A 353 5.73 18.57 -19.62
CA LYS A 353 5.36 18.61 -21.04
C LYS A 353 5.53 17.27 -21.76
N GLU A 354 6.45 16.42 -21.28
CA GLU A 354 6.73 15.11 -21.86
C GLU A 354 5.86 14.00 -21.27
N ILE A 355 5.28 14.22 -20.09
CA ILE A 355 4.40 13.26 -19.43
C ILE A 355 3.10 13.09 -20.22
N LYS A 356 2.80 11.83 -20.53
CA LYS A 356 1.52 11.44 -21.13
C LYS A 356 0.60 10.86 -20.06
N MET A 357 -0.68 11.20 -20.17
CA MET A 357 -1.74 10.70 -19.30
C MET A 357 -2.80 9.98 -20.13
N GLY A 358 -3.24 8.78 -19.68
CA GLY A 358 -4.27 8.03 -20.39
C GLY A 358 -4.40 6.58 -19.92
N ASP A 359 -4.90 5.74 -20.82
CA ASP A 359 -5.15 4.32 -20.59
C ASP A 359 -3.86 3.56 -20.22
N VAL A 360 -3.96 2.65 -19.28
CA VAL A 360 -2.86 1.80 -18.80
C VAL A 360 -2.35 0.82 -19.86
N GLN A 361 -3.16 0.51 -20.86
CA GLN A 361 -2.80 -0.38 -21.96
C GLN A 361 -1.85 0.28 -22.97
N ASP A 362 -1.76 1.61 -22.97
CA ASP A 362 -0.69 2.34 -23.65
C ASP A 362 0.48 2.51 -22.67
N PHE A 363 1.52 1.70 -22.83
CA PHE A 363 2.70 1.68 -21.97
C PHE A 363 3.57 2.94 -22.04
N THR A 364 3.22 3.91 -22.89
CA THR A 364 3.88 5.22 -22.96
C THR A 364 3.26 6.23 -21.97
N ASN A 365 2.09 5.92 -21.39
CA ASN A 365 1.47 6.77 -20.39
C ASN A 365 2.15 6.60 -19.02
N PHE A 366 2.66 7.69 -18.48
CA PHE A 366 3.26 7.72 -17.14
C PHE A 366 2.19 7.89 -16.06
N VAL A 367 1.18 8.71 -16.31
CA VAL A 367 0.06 9.00 -15.43
C VAL A 367 -1.21 8.37 -15.99
N ASN A 368 -2.03 7.79 -15.13
CA ASN A 368 -3.30 7.17 -15.47
C ASN A 368 -4.43 7.79 -14.63
N ALA A 369 -5.57 7.12 -14.52
CA ALA A 369 -6.68 7.61 -13.72
C ALA A 369 -6.45 7.42 -12.22
N VAL A 370 -7.04 8.28 -11.38
CA VAL A 370 -7.17 8.02 -9.95
C VAL A 370 -8.24 6.96 -9.70
N ILE A 371 -8.28 6.41 -8.49
CA ILE A 371 -8.93 5.12 -8.25
C ILE A 371 -10.46 5.12 -8.41
N ASP A 372 -11.14 6.19 -8.03
CA ASP A 372 -12.60 6.31 -8.09
C ASP A 372 -13.08 7.76 -8.14
N GLU A 373 -14.40 7.94 -8.29
CA GLU A 373 -15.04 9.24 -8.34
C GLU A 373 -14.86 10.05 -7.04
N ALA A 374 -14.94 9.39 -5.89
CA ALA A 374 -14.77 10.05 -4.61
C ALA A 374 -13.36 10.62 -4.44
N SER A 375 -12.34 9.88 -4.88
CA SER A 375 -10.95 10.34 -4.91
C SER A 375 -10.78 11.51 -5.88
N PHE A 376 -11.35 11.40 -7.09
CA PHE A 376 -11.33 12.48 -8.07
C PHE A 376 -11.93 13.78 -7.50
N ASP A 377 -13.13 13.72 -6.95
CA ASP A 377 -13.82 14.90 -6.40
C ASP A 377 -13.06 15.50 -5.21
N ASN A 378 -12.50 14.65 -4.33
CA ASN A 378 -11.66 15.10 -3.23
C ASN A 378 -10.40 15.84 -3.72
N ILE A 379 -9.67 15.26 -4.67
CA ILE A 379 -8.45 15.86 -5.24
C ILE A 379 -8.77 17.21 -5.90
N MET A 380 -9.82 17.25 -6.73
CA MET A 380 -10.25 18.49 -7.39
C MET A 380 -10.65 19.57 -6.38
N SER A 381 -11.24 19.20 -5.24
CA SER A 381 -11.60 20.17 -4.20
C SER A 381 -10.37 20.90 -3.61
N TYR A 382 -9.22 20.23 -3.47
CA TYR A 382 -7.97 20.87 -3.04
C TYR A 382 -7.38 21.78 -4.12
N ILE A 383 -7.45 21.34 -5.38
CA ILE A 383 -7.00 22.16 -6.52
C ILE A 383 -7.83 23.44 -6.64
N ASP A 384 -9.16 23.31 -6.55
CA ASP A 384 -10.07 24.45 -6.63
C ASP A 384 -9.92 25.39 -5.42
N TYR A 385 -9.65 24.86 -4.24
CA TYR A 385 -9.32 25.66 -3.07
C TYR A 385 -8.05 26.50 -3.31
N ALA A 386 -7.02 25.89 -3.89
CA ALA A 386 -5.78 26.61 -4.23
C ALA A 386 -6.01 27.71 -5.29
N LYS A 387 -6.80 27.43 -6.35
CA LYS A 387 -7.14 28.41 -7.39
C LYS A 387 -7.87 29.64 -6.84
N GLN A 388 -8.61 29.50 -5.76
CA GLN A 388 -9.41 30.57 -5.15
C GLN A 388 -8.67 31.32 -4.04
N SER A 389 -7.52 30.83 -3.59
CA SER A 389 -6.77 31.41 -2.50
C SER A 389 -5.80 32.52 -2.98
N PRO A 390 -5.71 33.65 -2.27
CA PRO A 390 -4.68 34.64 -2.56
C PRO A 390 -3.26 34.19 -2.16
N ASP A 391 -3.12 33.15 -1.33
CA ASP A 391 -1.86 32.65 -0.81
C ASP A 391 -1.28 31.50 -1.65
N ALA A 392 -1.94 31.12 -2.75
CA ALA A 392 -1.53 30.02 -3.60
C ALA A 392 -1.72 30.30 -5.08
N GLU A 393 -0.87 29.68 -5.89
CA GLU A 393 -0.95 29.70 -7.36
C GLU A 393 -0.78 28.29 -7.90
N VAL A 394 -1.66 27.88 -8.82
CA VAL A 394 -1.50 26.63 -9.58
C VAL A 394 -0.56 26.92 -10.75
N LEU A 395 0.68 26.42 -10.66
CA LEU A 395 1.72 26.67 -11.66
C LEU A 395 1.60 25.76 -12.89
N PHE A 396 1.23 24.50 -12.68
CA PHE A 396 1.09 23.50 -13.72
C PHE A 396 -0.12 22.63 -13.43
N GLY A 397 -0.77 22.12 -14.49
CA GLY A 397 -1.93 21.23 -14.37
C GLY A 397 -3.17 21.97 -13.87
N GLY A 398 -3.87 21.35 -12.94
CA GLY A 398 -5.05 21.94 -12.28
C GLY A 398 -6.38 21.57 -12.91
N ASN A 399 -6.41 20.72 -13.93
CA ASN A 399 -7.64 20.27 -14.56
C ASN A 399 -7.90 18.78 -14.29
N GLY A 400 -9.15 18.40 -14.39
CA GLY A 400 -9.57 17.02 -14.30
C GLY A 400 -10.73 16.73 -15.24
N ASP A 401 -10.84 15.49 -15.71
CA ASP A 401 -11.94 15.00 -16.54
C ASP A 401 -12.35 13.61 -16.05
N LYS A 402 -13.62 13.48 -15.68
CA LYS A 402 -14.21 12.20 -15.24
C LYS A 402 -15.29 11.66 -16.19
N SER A 403 -15.31 12.14 -17.44
CA SER A 403 -16.32 11.73 -18.42
C SER A 403 -16.19 10.27 -18.85
N VAL A 404 -14.97 9.76 -18.98
CA VAL A 404 -14.66 8.37 -19.36
C VAL A 404 -13.91 7.65 -18.21
N GLY A 405 -12.86 8.26 -17.69
CA GLY A 405 -12.07 7.80 -16.57
C GLY A 405 -11.80 8.95 -15.62
N TYR A 406 -11.34 8.65 -14.41
CA TYR A 406 -11.10 9.64 -13.36
C TYR A 406 -9.71 10.27 -13.50
N PHE A 407 -9.51 11.08 -14.54
CA PHE A 407 -8.22 11.68 -14.86
C PHE A 407 -8.04 13.04 -14.21
N VAL A 408 -6.95 13.19 -13.45
CA VAL A 408 -6.49 14.47 -12.88
C VAL A 408 -5.10 14.75 -13.39
N GLU A 409 -4.89 15.95 -13.93
CA GLU A 409 -3.57 16.37 -14.41
C GLU A 409 -2.55 16.44 -13.25
N PRO A 410 -1.29 16.04 -13.48
CA PRO A 410 -0.20 16.35 -12.56
C PRO A 410 -0.20 17.83 -12.23
N THR A 411 -0.38 18.17 -10.95
CA THR A 411 -0.64 19.54 -10.50
C THR A 411 0.43 20.00 -9.53
N VAL A 412 1.04 21.14 -9.83
CA VAL A 412 2.01 21.81 -8.96
C VAL A 412 1.42 23.12 -8.46
N ILE A 413 1.29 23.24 -7.16
CA ILE A 413 0.82 24.43 -6.46
C ILE A 413 2.04 25.10 -5.80
N GLN A 414 2.17 26.41 -5.92
CA GLN A 414 3.10 27.20 -5.11
C GLN A 414 2.30 27.98 -4.08
N THR A 415 2.77 28.01 -2.82
CA THR A 415 2.13 28.77 -1.76
C THR A 415 3.13 29.71 -1.07
N THR A 416 2.62 30.85 -0.58
CA THR A 416 3.34 31.76 0.32
C THR A 416 3.07 31.45 1.80
N ASP A 417 2.02 30.66 2.09
CA ASP A 417 1.69 30.19 3.44
C ASP A 417 2.24 28.78 3.67
N PRO A 418 3.24 28.58 4.53
CA PRO A 418 3.81 27.27 4.82
C PRO A 418 2.82 26.32 5.54
N MET A 419 1.73 26.85 6.08
CA MET A 419 0.65 26.09 6.71
C MET A 419 -0.58 25.97 5.82
N PHE A 420 -0.44 26.25 4.53
CA PHE A 420 -1.52 26.13 3.56
C PHE A 420 -2.15 24.73 3.61
N LYS A 421 -3.45 24.65 3.40
CA LYS A 421 -4.22 23.39 3.55
C LYS A 421 -3.57 22.22 2.83
N SER A 422 -3.09 22.41 1.59
CA SER A 422 -2.43 21.34 0.81
C SER A 422 -0.99 21.05 1.23
N MET A 423 -0.38 21.87 2.11
CA MET A 423 0.89 21.55 2.80
C MET A 423 0.67 20.63 4.03
N VAL A 424 -0.50 20.69 4.64
CA VAL A 424 -0.81 20.04 5.93
C VAL A 424 -1.54 18.72 5.76
N GLU A 425 -2.57 18.69 4.91
CA GLU A 425 -3.48 17.58 4.77
C GLU A 425 -3.07 16.61 3.65
N GLU A 426 -3.31 15.32 3.85
CA GLU A 426 -3.10 14.29 2.84
C GLU A 426 -4.16 14.39 1.74
N ILE A 427 -3.74 14.53 0.49
CA ILE A 427 -4.63 14.62 -0.69
C ILE A 427 -4.83 13.26 -1.34
N PHE A 428 -3.79 12.48 -1.41
CA PHE A 428 -3.74 11.15 -2.05
C PHE A 428 -4.05 11.20 -3.56
N GLY A 429 -3.43 12.16 -4.22
CA GLY A 429 -3.60 12.43 -5.65
C GLY A 429 -2.36 13.07 -6.28
N PRO A 430 -2.38 13.34 -7.60
CA PRO A 430 -1.24 13.87 -8.33
C PRO A 430 -1.06 15.38 -8.10
N VAL A 431 -0.88 15.78 -6.85
CA VAL A 431 -0.78 17.17 -6.41
C VAL A 431 0.39 17.32 -5.45
N ILE A 432 1.30 18.25 -5.76
CA ILE A 432 2.36 18.68 -4.86
C ILE A 432 2.28 20.16 -4.60
N THR A 433 2.54 20.58 -3.38
CA THR A 433 2.59 22.00 -2.99
C THR A 433 4.02 22.39 -2.65
N ILE A 434 4.49 23.46 -3.26
CA ILE A 434 5.83 24.00 -3.12
C ILE A 434 5.79 25.24 -2.23
N TYR A 435 6.63 25.24 -1.20
CA TYR A 435 6.95 26.42 -0.40
C TYR A 435 8.39 26.86 -0.69
N VAL A 436 8.54 28.07 -1.19
CA VAL A 436 9.86 28.66 -1.48
C VAL A 436 10.33 29.45 -0.27
N TYR A 437 11.49 29.08 0.27
CA TYR A 437 12.05 29.72 1.46
C TYR A 437 13.31 30.52 1.15
N ASP A 438 13.60 31.54 1.97
CA ASP A 438 14.83 32.30 1.92
C ASP A 438 16.04 31.42 2.29
N ASP A 439 17.07 31.38 1.46
CA ASP A 439 18.27 30.58 1.65
C ASP A 439 18.91 30.73 3.03
N ALA A 440 18.84 31.93 3.61
CA ALA A 440 19.36 32.24 4.95
C ALA A 440 18.52 31.59 6.07
N LYS A 441 17.32 31.11 5.79
CA LYS A 441 16.38 30.54 6.76
C LYS A 441 16.30 29.01 6.70
N TYR A 442 17.37 28.36 6.28
CA TYR A 442 17.40 26.90 6.16
C TYR A 442 17.00 26.19 7.46
N GLU A 443 17.65 26.52 8.59
CA GLU A 443 17.39 25.88 9.87
C GLU A 443 15.96 26.14 10.38
N GLU A 444 15.49 27.37 10.30
CA GLU A 444 14.12 27.75 10.67
C GLU A 444 13.07 26.99 9.82
N THR A 445 13.39 26.78 8.54
CA THR A 445 12.50 26.07 7.62
C THR A 445 12.50 24.55 7.88
N LEU A 446 13.59 23.96 8.35
CA LEU A 446 13.60 22.58 8.84
C LEU A 446 12.65 22.40 10.03
N GLU A 447 12.70 23.29 11.02
CA GLU A 447 11.79 23.27 12.17
C GLU A 447 10.33 23.48 11.75
N LEU A 448 10.11 24.34 10.75
CA LEU A 448 8.79 24.53 10.15
C LEU A 448 8.29 23.24 9.48
N CYS A 449 9.12 22.56 8.70
CA CYS A 449 8.80 21.29 8.04
C CYS A 449 8.38 20.23 9.07
N ASP A 450 9.07 20.14 10.19
CA ASP A 450 8.76 19.17 11.28
C ASP A 450 7.34 19.38 11.85
N ARG A 451 6.96 20.64 12.08
CA ARG A 451 5.67 20.96 12.73
C ARG A 451 4.49 21.17 11.77
N THR A 452 4.71 21.21 10.46
CA THR A 452 3.66 21.52 9.48
C THR A 452 2.57 20.47 9.42
N SER A 453 2.91 19.20 9.62
CA SER A 453 1.99 18.09 9.49
C SER A 453 2.17 17.08 10.60
N PRO A 454 1.08 16.42 11.07
CA PRO A 454 1.16 15.37 12.08
C PRO A 454 1.67 14.03 11.55
N TYR A 455 1.86 13.90 10.24
CA TYR A 455 2.32 12.67 9.61
C TYR A 455 3.85 12.56 9.64
N GLY A 456 4.36 11.33 9.76
CA GLY A 456 5.79 11.05 9.82
C GLY A 456 6.21 9.80 9.07
N LEU A 457 5.70 9.56 7.85
CA LEU A 457 6.00 8.33 7.13
C LEU A 457 7.31 8.40 6.37
N THR A 458 7.44 9.27 5.37
CA THR A 458 8.67 9.42 4.57
C THR A 458 9.07 10.88 4.41
N GLY A 459 10.35 11.10 4.11
CA GLY A 459 10.89 12.41 3.78
C GLY A 459 12.27 12.30 3.14
N SER A 460 12.57 13.23 2.25
CA SER A 460 13.84 13.28 1.53
C SER A 460 14.50 14.63 1.65
N ILE A 461 15.84 14.62 1.85
CA ILE A 461 16.72 15.79 1.88
C ILE A 461 17.64 15.75 0.67
N PHE A 462 17.66 16.85 -0.08
CA PHE A 462 18.60 17.05 -1.18
C PHE A 462 19.65 18.10 -0.79
N ALA A 463 20.90 17.68 -0.66
CA ALA A 463 22.02 18.56 -0.32
C ALA A 463 23.35 17.92 -0.70
N ARG A 464 24.35 18.74 -1.07
CA ARG A 464 25.76 18.35 -1.19
C ARG A 464 26.56 18.74 0.04
N ASP A 465 26.10 19.70 0.82
CA ASP A 465 26.73 20.14 2.06
C ASP A 465 26.46 19.13 3.18
N ARG A 466 27.52 18.55 3.72
CA ARG A 466 27.44 17.53 4.78
C ARG A 466 26.90 18.09 6.11
N TYR A 467 27.21 19.34 6.44
CA TYR A 467 26.70 19.98 7.65
C TYR A 467 25.21 20.23 7.55
N ALA A 468 24.73 20.64 6.36
CA ALA A 468 23.30 20.80 6.09
C ALA A 468 22.56 19.44 6.21
N ILE A 469 23.13 18.35 5.68
CA ILE A 469 22.56 17.01 5.82
C ILE A 469 22.47 16.59 7.29
N ASP A 470 23.57 16.73 8.06
CA ASP A 470 23.60 16.38 9.47
C ASP A 470 22.56 17.20 10.29
N LYS A 471 22.48 18.49 10.01
CA LYS A 471 21.48 19.37 10.65
C LYS A 471 20.06 18.89 10.32
N ALA A 472 19.77 18.57 9.06
CA ALA A 472 18.44 18.11 8.64
C ALA A 472 18.08 16.77 9.29
N VAL A 473 18.99 15.79 9.31
CA VAL A 473 18.78 14.48 9.92
C VAL A 473 18.44 14.64 11.41
N ASN A 474 19.16 15.52 12.13
CA ASN A 474 18.92 15.74 13.54
C ASN A 474 17.61 16.47 13.81
N THR A 475 17.28 17.52 13.03
CA THR A 475 16.07 18.32 13.22
C THR A 475 14.81 17.54 12.84
N LEU A 476 14.85 16.77 11.73
CA LEU A 476 13.69 16.04 11.19
C LEU A 476 13.64 14.58 11.63
N ARG A 477 14.34 14.22 12.70
CA ARG A 477 14.46 12.84 13.19
C ARG A 477 13.12 12.14 13.42
N TYR A 478 12.11 12.87 13.84
CA TYR A 478 10.76 12.34 14.10
C TYR A 478 9.76 12.64 13.00
N SER A 479 10.18 13.33 11.93
CA SER A 479 9.31 13.73 10.83
C SER A 479 9.13 12.65 9.77
N ALA A 480 9.97 11.59 9.79
CA ALA A 480 9.90 10.50 8.82
C ALA A 480 10.45 9.19 9.37
N GLY A 481 9.69 8.11 9.22
CA GLY A 481 10.14 6.73 9.52
C GLY A 481 11.15 6.24 8.49
N ASN A 482 10.92 6.50 7.19
CA ASN A 482 11.89 6.32 6.12
C ASN A 482 12.46 7.68 5.73
N PHE A 483 13.71 7.90 6.03
CA PHE A 483 14.42 9.15 5.79
C PHE A 483 15.47 8.96 4.70
N TYR A 484 15.34 9.69 3.59
CA TYR A 484 16.20 9.58 2.41
C TYR A 484 17.12 10.79 2.29
N ILE A 485 18.31 10.57 1.71
CA ILE A 485 19.29 11.61 1.41
C ILE A 485 19.67 11.50 -0.06
N ASN A 486 19.32 12.54 -0.86
CA ASN A 486 19.57 12.60 -2.30
C ASN A 486 18.93 11.44 -3.09
N ASP A 487 17.74 11.00 -2.64
CA ASP A 487 16.98 9.92 -3.27
C ASP A 487 15.46 10.19 -3.16
#